data_b3eadad5247117843ec06048b9a444e4
#
_entry.id   b3eadad5247117843ec06048b9a444e4
#
_cell.length_a   1.000
_cell.length_b   1.000
_cell.length_c   1.000
_cell.angle_alpha   90.00
_cell.angle_beta   90.00
_cell.angle_gamma   90.00
#
_symmetry.space_group_name_H-M   'P 1'
#
loop_
_entity.id
_entity.type
_entity.pdbx_description
1 polymer ?
#
loop_
_entity_poly.entity_id
_entity_poly.type
_entity_poly.pdbx_seq_one_letter_code
_entity_poly.pdbx_strand_id
1 'polypeptide(L)'
;NRPNPYKIYKDLPSVDLPIQKLEKDFSALKAISSNTQLKEGGQISDINILAKILHLSAGITKTINFSGTGIIEFRAASCTGALYHIEIYVVCQDVPGLEAGVYHFDPKEMKLRQLRKGDYRSVLVGATGNDVNVKQAPMILIYTDIFTRNTVKYQTREYRHAFWDCGTIIANTLAISSAYDLATKVIVGFVDKQVNSLLDLNTDKEVSLALVPIGFTSNVSGDNVPKVEALHAKTEPLSNYDIDDLEIQAMHQDSSLNSAVEVKNWQDNATENTIHVNPENTITLQPSPENTMPQDSIESVIMRRGSTRQFSLESISLQQFSTIIYYATRGIQTDFLKPYGNSLIDLYIIVNSVDNLESGSYFYNQETNVLELLKEGKFRHVAGNLGLDQDIPADGSVSLFLMCDLNKVLKQFGNRGYRASQLEASVTGGKLYLGSYAHGLGATGLTFYDDAVTDFFSPHAK
;
A
#
# COMPACT_ATOMS: atom_id res chain seq x y z
N ASN A 1 -5.83 6.64 26.24
CA ASN A 1 -6.92 7.17 25.39
C ASN A 1 -6.61 6.88 23.93
N ARG A 2 -7.12 5.76 23.40
CA ARG A 2 -7.01 5.41 21.98
C ARG A 2 -7.98 6.27 21.19
N PRO A 3 -7.56 6.96 20.11
CA PRO A 3 -8.47 7.68 19.23
C PRO A 3 -9.51 6.76 18.59
N ASN A 4 -10.65 7.32 18.18
CA ASN A 4 -11.66 6.57 17.45
C ASN A 4 -11.08 6.09 16.10
N PRO A 5 -11.07 4.77 15.80
CA PRO A 5 -10.55 4.24 14.55
C PRO A 5 -11.45 4.51 13.34
N TYR A 6 -12.58 5.20 13.53
CA TYR A 6 -13.56 5.51 12.50
C TYR A 6 -13.76 7.01 12.37
N LYS A 7 -13.70 7.52 11.12
CA LYS A 7 -14.15 8.87 10.78
C LYS A 7 -15.65 8.81 10.50
N ILE A 8 -16.43 9.51 11.31
CA ILE A 8 -17.88 9.47 11.23
C ILE A 8 -18.37 10.86 10.80
N TYR A 9 -18.91 10.93 9.59
CA TYR A 9 -19.60 12.13 9.11
C TYR A 9 -21.03 12.18 9.65
N LYS A 10 -21.42 13.37 10.18
CA LYS A 10 -22.80 13.65 10.58
C LYS A 10 -23.57 14.14 9.36
N ASP A 11 -24.82 13.78 9.26
CA ASP A 11 -25.79 14.38 8.32
C ASP A 11 -25.48 14.25 6.81
N LEU A 12 -24.51 13.42 6.39
CA LEU A 12 -24.27 13.16 4.99
C LEU A 12 -25.18 12.03 4.46
N PRO A 13 -25.72 12.17 3.22
CA PRO A 13 -26.38 11.06 2.53
C PRO A 13 -25.48 9.85 2.44
N SER A 14 -26.04 8.65 2.49
CA SER A 14 -25.26 7.42 2.41
C SER A 14 -25.85 6.43 1.41
N VAL A 15 -24.96 5.62 0.83
CA VAL A 15 -25.29 4.48 -0.04
C VAL A 15 -24.76 3.22 0.64
N ASP A 16 -25.61 2.21 0.81
CA ASP A 16 -25.20 0.92 1.37
C ASP A 16 -24.30 0.16 0.40
N LEU A 17 -23.22 -0.38 0.89
CA LEU A 17 -22.35 -1.25 0.12
C LEU A 17 -22.79 -2.72 0.32
N PRO A 18 -23.11 -3.45 -0.76
CA PRO A 18 -23.56 -4.83 -0.64
C PRO A 18 -22.42 -5.73 -0.17
N ILE A 19 -22.64 -6.45 0.94
CA ILE A 19 -21.72 -7.48 1.42
C ILE A 19 -22.10 -8.79 0.73
N GLN A 20 -21.34 -9.16 -0.29
CA GLN A 20 -21.52 -10.42 -1.00
C GLN A 20 -20.58 -11.49 -0.49
N LYS A 21 -20.99 -12.78 -0.66
CA LYS A 21 -20.08 -13.91 -0.43
C LYS A 21 -18.86 -13.81 -1.35
N LEU A 22 -17.74 -14.34 -0.87
CA LEU A 22 -16.53 -14.52 -1.67
C LEU A 22 -16.82 -15.53 -2.79
N GLU A 23 -16.61 -15.17 -4.04
CA GLU A 23 -16.99 -16.03 -5.18
C GLU A 23 -15.94 -16.09 -6.28
N LYS A 24 -14.91 -15.20 -6.24
CA LYS A 24 -13.91 -15.17 -7.29
C LYS A 24 -12.78 -16.16 -7.00
N ASP A 25 -12.73 -17.21 -7.79
CA ASP A 25 -11.62 -18.17 -7.78
C ASP A 25 -10.48 -17.65 -8.65
N PHE A 26 -9.64 -16.77 -8.07
CA PHE A 26 -8.47 -16.21 -8.72
C PHE A 26 -7.28 -16.31 -7.76
N SER A 27 -6.24 -17.04 -8.17
CA SER A 27 -5.06 -17.31 -7.34
C SER A 27 -4.44 -16.05 -6.76
N ALA A 28 -4.16 -16.08 -5.45
CA ALA A 28 -3.55 -14.97 -4.73
C ALA A 28 -2.18 -14.58 -5.32
N LEU A 29 -1.35 -15.56 -5.67
CA LEU A 29 -0.04 -15.31 -6.25
C LEU A 29 -0.15 -14.63 -7.62
N LYS A 30 -1.09 -15.06 -8.46
CA LYS A 30 -1.38 -14.37 -9.72
C LYS A 30 -1.87 -12.95 -9.46
N ALA A 31 -2.76 -12.75 -8.51
CA ALA A 31 -3.32 -11.45 -8.18
C ALA A 31 -2.26 -10.43 -7.77
N ILE A 32 -1.32 -10.81 -6.90
CA ILE A 32 -0.27 -9.89 -6.42
C ILE A 32 0.82 -9.57 -7.45
N SER A 33 0.97 -10.38 -8.48
CA SER A 33 1.99 -10.19 -9.53
C SER A 33 1.43 -9.64 -10.83
N SER A 34 0.11 -9.64 -10.98
CA SER A 34 -0.54 -9.24 -12.23
C SER A 34 -0.42 -7.74 -12.47
N ASN A 35 -0.21 -7.43 -13.74
CA ASN A 35 -0.27 -6.09 -14.29
C ASN A 35 -1.41 -6.04 -15.31
N THR A 36 -2.63 -5.78 -14.83
CA THR A 36 -3.79 -5.70 -15.70
C THR A 36 -3.72 -4.44 -16.57
N GLN A 37 -3.66 -4.64 -17.87
CA GLN A 37 -3.57 -3.55 -18.84
C GLN A 37 -4.94 -2.98 -19.19
N LEU A 38 -4.95 -1.75 -19.65
CA LEU A 38 -6.15 -1.14 -20.23
C LEU A 38 -6.63 -1.96 -21.44
N LYS A 39 -7.92 -2.28 -21.49
CA LYS A 39 -8.54 -3.07 -22.56
C LYS A 39 -9.51 -2.24 -23.38
N GLU A 40 -9.50 -2.43 -24.70
CA GLU A 40 -10.55 -1.91 -25.56
C GLU A 40 -11.92 -2.46 -25.16
N GLY A 41 -12.95 -1.62 -25.17
CA GLY A 41 -14.31 -1.99 -24.76
C GLY A 41 -14.68 -1.65 -23.32
N GLY A 42 -13.72 -1.18 -22.54
CA GLY A 42 -13.96 -0.71 -21.18
C GLY A 42 -13.81 -1.78 -20.11
N GLN A 43 -13.53 -1.32 -18.90
CA GLN A 43 -13.41 -2.11 -17.67
C GLN A 43 -14.11 -1.31 -16.57
N ILE A 44 -15.44 -1.39 -16.54
CA ILE A 44 -16.25 -0.62 -15.58
C ILE A 44 -16.69 -1.56 -14.48
N SER A 45 -16.36 -1.20 -13.26
CA SER A 45 -16.82 -1.87 -12.04
C SER A 45 -18.23 -1.36 -11.69
N ASP A 46 -19.04 -2.24 -11.13
CA ASP A 46 -20.29 -1.87 -10.48
C ASP A 46 -20.10 -1.68 -8.96
N ILE A 47 -21.18 -1.29 -8.27
CA ILE A 47 -21.15 -1.10 -6.81
C ILE A 47 -20.79 -2.40 -6.05
N ASN A 48 -21.09 -3.58 -6.59
CA ASN A 48 -20.78 -4.86 -5.95
C ASN A 48 -19.28 -5.13 -5.94
N ILE A 49 -18.63 -4.90 -7.09
CA ILE A 49 -17.18 -5.05 -7.20
C ILE A 49 -16.48 -3.98 -6.37
N LEU A 50 -16.95 -2.71 -6.41
CA LEU A 50 -16.43 -1.64 -5.55
C LEU A 50 -16.54 -2.02 -4.07
N ALA A 51 -17.68 -2.55 -3.63
CA ALA A 51 -17.87 -2.99 -2.24
C ALA A 51 -16.86 -4.07 -1.84
N LYS A 52 -16.58 -5.04 -2.73
CA LYS A 52 -15.54 -6.06 -2.50
C LYS A 52 -14.15 -5.45 -2.41
N ILE A 53 -13.79 -4.55 -3.33
CA ILE A 53 -12.50 -3.85 -3.30
C ILE A 53 -12.33 -3.12 -1.96
N LEU A 54 -13.32 -2.34 -1.52
CA LEU A 54 -13.26 -1.59 -0.28
C LEU A 54 -13.23 -2.50 0.96
N HIS A 55 -14.08 -3.54 0.99
CA HIS A 55 -14.12 -4.47 2.10
C HIS A 55 -12.81 -5.25 2.27
N LEU A 56 -12.29 -5.81 1.18
CA LEU A 56 -11.06 -6.62 1.20
C LEU A 56 -9.78 -5.79 1.24
N SER A 57 -9.87 -4.46 1.06
CA SER A 57 -8.74 -3.55 1.25
C SER A 57 -8.69 -2.99 2.67
N ALA A 58 -9.81 -2.46 3.18
CA ALA A 58 -9.84 -1.73 4.46
C ALA A 58 -11.09 -2.01 5.32
N GLY A 59 -11.98 -2.93 4.91
CA GLY A 59 -13.15 -3.33 5.70
C GLY A 59 -12.78 -4.18 6.91
N ILE A 60 -13.75 -4.37 7.81
CA ILE A 60 -13.60 -5.22 9.00
C ILE A 60 -13.73 -6.69 8.58
N THR A 61 -12.66 -7.47 8.75
CA THR A 61 -12.63 -8.89 8.39
C THR A 61 -12.62 -9.81 9.59
N LYS A 62 -12.31 -9.29 10.79
CA LYS A 62 -12.24 -10.08 12.02
C LYS A 62 -12.61 -9.24 13.22
N THR A 63 -13.43 -9.81 14.11
CA THR A 63 -13.81 -9.20 15.38
C THR A 63 -13.44 -10.16 16.51
N ILE A 64 -12.71 -9.67 17.51
CA ILE A 64 -12.31 -10.46 18.66
C ILE A 64 -12.76 -9.75 19.94
N ASN A 65 -13.41 -10.48 20.83
CA ASN A 65 -13.74 -9.99 22.15
C ASN A 65 -12.66 -10.41 23.14
N PHE A 66 -11.87 -9.46 23.61
CA PHE A 66 -10.84 -9.69 24.61
C PHE A 66 -11.39 -9.44 26.02
N SER A 67 -11.20 -10.41 26.89
CA SER A 67 -11.53 -10.26 28.32
C SER A 67 -10.79 -9.06 28.92
N GLY A 68 -11.54 -8.06 29.39
CA GLY A 68 -11.00 -6.84 30.02
C GLY A 68 -10.74 -5.64 29.10
N THR A 69 -10.60 -5.82 27.79
CA THR A 69 -10.38 -4.71 26.84
C THR A 69 -11.54 -4.48 25.88
N GLY A 70 -12.51 -5.41 25.85
CA GLY A 70 -13.69 -5.31 25.00
C GLY A 70 -13.47 -5.81 23.57
N ILE A 71 -14.34 -5.38 22.66
CA ILE A 71 -14.33 -5.78 21.26
C ILE A 71 -13.26 -5.01 20.50
N ILE A 72 -12.40 -5.74 19.78
CA ILE A 72 -11.42 -5.18 18.84
C ILE A 72 -11.77 -5.69 17.44
N GLU A 73 -11.94 -4.75 16.53
CA GLU A 73 -12.23 -5.00 15.11
C GLU A 73 -10.96 -4.86 14.30
N PHE A 74 -10.61 -5.90 13.54
CA PHE A 74 -9.43 -5.94 12.68
C PHE A 74 -9.84 -5.77 11.22
N ARG A 75 -9.10 -4.90 10.52
CA ARG A 75 -9.34 -4.64 9.10
C ARG A 75 -8.54 -5.59 8.20
N ALA A 76 -8.93 -5.64 6.92
CA ALA A 76 -8.38 -6.51 5.90
C ALA A 76 -6.87 -6.35 5.71
N ALA A 77 -6.34 -5.12 5.65
CA ALA A 77 -4.91 -4.84 5.59
C ALA A 77 -4.27 -4.78 6.99
N SER A 78 -2.95 -4.99 7.06
CA SER A 78 -2.18 -4.72 8.27
C SER A 78 -2.15 -3.22 8.56
N CYS A 79 -2.06 -2.87 9.84
CA CYS A 79 -1.98 -1.48 10.25
C CYS A 79 -1.13 -1.35 11.51
N THR A 80 -0.30 -0.34 11.55
CA THR A 80 0.58 -0.01 12.67
C THR A 80 -0.22 0.19 13.96
N GLY A 81 0.04 -0.66 14.95
CA GLY A 81 -0.67 -0.66 16.23
C GLY A 81 -2.19 -0.91 16.14
N ALA A 82 -2.71 -1.33 15.00
CA ALA A 82 -4.14 -1.43 14.67
C ALA A 82 -4.90 -0.12 14.94
N LEU A 83 -4.28 1.04 14.65
CA LEU A 83 -4.84 2.37 14.90
C LEU A 83 -5.72 2.89 13.74
N TYR A 84 -5.58 2.30 12.55
CA TYR A 84 -6.43 2.51 11.37
C TYR A 84 -6.60 3.98 10.99
N HIS A 85 -5.48 4.67 10.80
CA HIS A 85 -5.43 6.11 10.51
C HIS A 85 -5.66 6.44 9.03
N ILE A 86 -5.63 5.45 8.14
CA ILE A 86 -5.89 5.64 6.71
C ILE A 86 -7.38 5.59 6.41
N GLU A 87 -7.86 6.64 5.73
CA GLU A 87 -9.23 6.73 5.20
C GLU A 87 -9.23 6.53 3.68
N ILE A 88 -10.38 6.13 3.12
CA ILE A 88 -10.55 5.94 1.68
C ILE A 88 -11.72 6.78 1.19
N TYR A 89 -11.48 7.51 0.10
CA TYR A 89 -12.53 8.23 -0.62
C TYR A 89 -12.66 7.67 -2.03
N VAL A 90 -13.86 7.77 -2.59
CA VAL A 90 -14.19 7.32 -3.94
C VAL A 90 -14.67 8.51 -4.75
N VAL A 91 -14.04 8.78 -5.89
CA VAL A 91 -14.50 9.75 -6.88
C VAL A 91 -14.87 9.00 -8.14
N CYS A 92 -16.14 9.06 -8.56
CA CYS A 92 -16.61 8.25 -9.67
C CYS A 92 -17.57 9.01 -10.60
N GLN A 93 -17.65 8.53 -11.87
CA GLN A 93 -18.79 8.80 -12.74
C GLN A 93 -19.99 7.94 -12.32
N ASP A 94 -21.12 8.08 -13.03
CA ASP A 94 -22.19 7.10 -12.92
C ASP A 94 -21.67 5.72 -13.30
N VAL A 95 -21.80 4.77 -12.37
CA VAL A 95 -21.51 3.36 -12.59
C VAL A 95 -22.73 2.53 -12.15
N PRO A 96 -22.89 1.28 -12.61
CA PRO A 96 -24.03 0.47 -12.22
C PRO A 96 -24.19 0.38 -10.69
N GLY A 97 -25.30 0.91 -10.18
CA GLY A 97 -25.64 0.93 -8.75
C GLY A 97 -25.06 2.11 -7.93
N LEU A 98 -24.30 3.03 -8.53
CA LEU A 98 -23.76 4.20 -7.83
C LEU A 98 -23.79 5.43 -8.73
N GLU A 99 -24.43 6.52 -8.27
CA GLU A 99 -24.41 7.82 -8.96
C GLU A 99 -23.02 8.45 -8.92
N ALA A 100 -22.74 9.33 -9.91
CA ALA A 100 -21.51 10.11 -9.92
C ALA A 100 -21.38 10.96 -8.66
N GLY A 101 -20.20 10.94 -8.04
CA GLY A 101 -19.99 11.66 -6.79
C GLY A 101 -18.59 11.56 -6.20
N VAL A 102 -18.45 12.24 -5.08
CA VAL A 102 -17.32 12.12 -4.15
C VAL A 102 -17.85 11.51 -2.85
N TYR A 103 -17.28 10.41 -2.44
CA TYR A 103 -17.77 9.62 -1.30
C TYR A 103 -16.63 9.30 -0.34
N HIS A 104 -16.94 9.24 0.96
CA HIS A 104 -16.07 8.65 1.98
C HIS A 104 -16.53 7.23 2.29
N PHE A 105 -15.61 6.28 2.39
CA PHE A 105 -15.89 4.91 2.79
C PHE A 105 -15.97 4.78 4.31
N ASP A 106 -17.12 4.36 4.80
CA ASP A 106 -17.36 4.03 6.21
C ASP A 106 -17.22 2.51 6.39
N PRO A 107 -16.07 2.02 6.89
CA PRO A 107 -15.84 0.57 7.04
C PRO A 107 -16.65 -0.06 8.17
N LYS A 108 -17.14 0.73 9.12
CA LYS A 108 -17.92 0.23 10.25
C LYS A 108 -19.34 -0.15 9.83
N GLU A 109 -19.95 0.68 9.02
CA GLU A 109 -21.33 0.46 8.54
C GLU A 109 -21.36 -0.14 7.13
N MET A 110 -20.24 -0.31 6.47
CA MET A 110 -20.14 -0.70 5.05
C MET A 110 -21.00 0.21 4.17
N LYS A 111 -20.72 1.52 4.24
CA LYS A 111 -21.43 2.57 3.50
C LYS A 111 -20.48 3.53 2.81
N LEU A 112 -20.99 4.17 1.78
CA LEU A 112 -20.39 5.35 1.18
C LEU A 112 -21.15 6.60 1.65
N ARG A 113 -20.47 7.54 2.30
CA ARG A 113 -21.00 8.84 2.72
C ARG A 113 -20.75 9.86 1.62
N GLN A 114 -21.82 10.41 1.01
CA GLN A 114 -21.72 11.32 -0.13
C GLN A 114 -21.33 12.73 0.29
N LEU A 115 -20.11 13.16 -0.05
CA LEU A 115 -19.64 14.52 0.15
C LEU A 115 -20.15 15.46 -0.95
N ARG A 116 -20.07 15.01 -2.21
CA ARG A 116 -20.46 15.80 -3.39
C ARG A 116 -21.24 14.96 -4.37
N LYS A 117 -22.26 15.55 -4.97
CA LYS A 117 -23.05 14.94 -6.06
C LYS A 117 -22.53 15.44 -7.41
N GLY A 118 -22.37 14.55 -8.38
CA GLY A 118 -21.89 14.83 -9.73
C GLY A 118 -20.47 14.37 -10.00
N ASP A 119 -20.05 14.43 -11.24
CA ASP A 119 -18.73 13.93 -11.70
C ASP A 119 -17.62 14.97 -11.46
N TYR A 120 -16.75 14.68 -10.49
CA TYR A 120 -15.61 15.50 -10.14
C TYR A 120 -14.26 14.93 -10.61
N ARG A 121 -14.25 13.89 -11.45
CA ARG A 121 -13.00 13.26 -11.93
C ARG A 121 -12.09 14.25 -12.66
N SER A 122 -12.64 15.24 -13.37
CA SER A 122 -11.88 16.27 -14.08
C SER A 122 -10.98 17.10 -13.15
N VAL A 123 -11.36 17.28 -11.87
CA VAL A 123 -10.50 17.92 -10.87
C VAL A 123 -9.23 17.10 -10.64
N LEU A 124 -9.37 15.77 -10.52
CA LEU A 124 -8.24 14.85 -10.33
C LEU A 124 -7.39 14.74 -11.60
N VAL A 125 -8.00 14.78 -12.78
CA VAL A 125 -7.26 14.82 -14.06
C VAL A 125 -6.34 16.04 -14.08
N GLY A 126 -6.86 17.23 -13.75
CA GLY A 126 -6.06 18.45 -13.65
C GLY A 126 -4.98 18.36 -12.58
N ALA A 127 -5.33 17.83 -11.41
CA ALA A 127 -4.39 17.67 -10.29
C ALA A 127 -3.23 16.71 -10.59
N THR A 128 -3.42 15.72 -11.46
CA THR A 128 -2.39 14.72 -11.83
C THR A 128 -1.62 15.03 -13.10
N GLY A 129 -1.68 16.29 -13.59
CA GLY A 129 -0.99 16.70 -14.81
C GLY A 129 -1.53 16.01 -16.06
N ASN A 130 -2.81 15.72 -16.10
CA ASN A 130 -3.52 15.00 -17.18
C ASN A 130 -3.05 13.54 -17.35
N ASP A 131 -2.80 12.83 -16.25
CA ASP A 131 -2.48 11.40 -16.33
C ASP A 131 -3.60 10.64 -17.04
N VAL A 132 -3.21 9.84 -18.04
CA VAL A 132 -4.15 9.13 -18.92
C VAL A 132 -4.99 8.10 -18.21
N ASN A 133 -4.43 7.42 -17.18
CA ASN A 133 -5.17 6.43 -16.41
C ASN A 133 -6.22 7.10 -15.53
N VAL A 134 -5.91 8.27 -14.94
CA VAL A 134 -6.87 9.07 -14.18
C VAL A 134 -7.99 9.60 -15.09
N LYS A 135 -7.62 10.08 -16.28
CA LYS A 135 -8.58 10.61 -17.27
C LYS A 135 -9.59 9.55 -17.74
N GLN A 136 -9.14 8.31 -17.88
CA GLN A 136 -9.94 7.20 -18.40
C GLN A 136 -10.55 6.31 -17.34
N ALA A 137 -10.25 6.52 -16.05
CA ALA A 137 -10.81 5.71 -14.97
C ALA A 137 -12.29 6.07 -14.72
N PRO A 138 -13.20 5.10 -14.66
CA PRO A 138 -14.57 5.34 -14.22
C PRO A 138 -14.67 5.69 -12.73
N MET A 139 -13.69 5.25 -11.93
CA MET A 139 -13.57 5.58 -10.51
C MET A 139 -12.13 5.71 -10.08
N ILE A 140 -11.89 6.52 -9.05
CA ILE A 140 -10.58 6.78 -8.48
C ILE A 140 -10.71 6.67 -6.97
N LEU A 141 -9.92 5.80 -6.34
CA LEU A 141 -9.78 5.77 -4.89
C LEU A 141 -8.71 6.78 -4.48
N ILE A 142 -8.98 7.53 -3.41
CA ILE A 142 -8.04 8.46 -2.79
C ILE A 142 -7.81 7.99 -1.36
N TYR A 143 -6.55 7.81 -1.00
CA TYR A 143 -6.13 7.41 0.35
C TYR A 143 -5.64 8.64 1.09
N THR A 144 -6.15 8.82 2.31
CA THR A 144 -5.75 9.93 3.18
C THR A 144 -5.29 9.41 4.52
N ASP A 145 -4.54 10.23 5.23
CA ASP A 145 -4.04 9.92 6.56
C ASP A 145 -4.56 10.93 7.58
N ILE A 146 -5.03 10.44 8.72
CA ILE A 146 -5.40 11.23 9.89
C ILE A 146 -4.29 11.12 10.93
N PHE A 147 -3.39 12.10 10.98
CA PHE A 147 -2.17 12.11 11.79
C PHE A 147 -2.42 11.75 13.26
N THR A 148 -3.41 12.35 13.90
CA THR A 148 -3.66 12.22 15.33
C THR A 148 -3.98 10.80 15.79
N ARG A 149 -4.44 9.93 14.92
CA ARG A 149 -4.70 8.52 15.28
C ARG A 149 -3.43 7.74 15.58
N ASN A 150 -2.31 8.11 14.98
CA ASN A 150 -1.05 7.37 15.08
C ASN A 150 0.00 8.12 15.89
N THR A 151 0.03 9.48 15.84
CA THR A 151 1.00 10.32 16.58
C THR A 151 0.92 10.12 18.09
N VAL A 152 -0.24 9.83 18.66
CA VAL A 152 -0.41 9.53 20.09
C VAL A 152 0.49 8.39 20.58
N LYS A 153 0.94 7.52 19.68
CA LYS A 153 1.79 6.38 20.00
C LYS A 153 3.19 6.48 19.38
N TYR A 154 3.27 6.99 18.15
CA TYR A 154 4.47 6.90 17.34
C TYR A 154 5.13 8.25 17.08
N GLN A 155 4.53 9.35 17.56
CA GLN A 155 5.04 10.71 17.42
C GLN A 155 5.34 11.04 15.94
N THR A 156 6.44 11.72 15.63
CA THR A 156 6.84 12.09 14.27
C THR A 156 7.09 10.92 13.34
N ARG A 157 7.36 9.72 13.88
CA ARG A 157 7.51 8.50 13.08
C ARG A 157 6.20 8.09 12.38
N GLU A 158 5.08 8.63 12.81
CA GLU A 158 3.78 8.51 12.19
C GLU A 158 3.82 8.83 10.70
N TYR A 159 4.50 9.91 10.27
CA TYR A 159 4.55 10.29 8.85
C TYR A 159 5.10 9.17 7.94
N ARG A 160 6.00 8.34 8.43
CA ARG A 160 6.46 7.14 7.75
C ARG A 160 5.38 6.05 7.74
N HIS A 161 4.69 5.86 8.88
CA HIS A 161 3.64 4.87 9.01
C HIS A 161 2.43 5.17 8.12
N ALA A 162 2.14 6.45 7.83
CA ALA A 162 1.11 6.86 6.90
C ALA A 162 1.25 6.17 5.55
N PHE A 163 2.46 6.18 4.97
CA PHE A 163 2.74 5.51 3.69
C PHE A 163 2.81 3.99 3.83
N TRP A 164 3.29 3.48 4.97
CA TRP A 164 3.37 2.04 5.21
C TRP A 164 1.98 1.42 5.32
N ASP A 165 1.09 2.00 6.10
CA ASP A 165 -0.26 1.46 6.25
C ASP A 165 -1.10 1.69 4.99
N CYS A 166 -0.92 2.83 4.31
CA CYS A 166 -1.52 3.08 3.00
C CYS A 166 -1.10 2.03 1.96
N GLY A 167 0.20 1.72 1.87
CA GLY A 167 0.72 0.75 0.90
C GLY A 167 0.21 -0.66 1.11
N THR A 168 0.04 -1.12 2.37
CA THR A 168 -0.56 -2.44 2.63
C THR A 168 -2.03 -2.51 2.20
N ILE A 169 -2.78 -1.41 2.35
CA ILE A 169 -4.16 -1.32 1.84
C ILE A 169 -4.16 -1.33 0.31
N ILE A 170 -3.28 -0.55 -0.31
CA ILE A 170 -3.15 -0.50 -1.78
C ILE A 170 -2.76 -1.87 -2.33
N ALA A 171 -1.88 -2.64 -1.68
CA ALA A 171 -1.55 -3.99 -2.12
C ALA A 171 -2.78 -4.89 -2.25
N ASN A 172 -3.69 -4.84 -1.28
CA ASN A 172 -4.97 -5.54 -1.35
C ASN A 172 -5.85 -4.99 -2.48
N THR A 173 -5.95 -3.66 -2.61
CA THR A 173 -6.71 -2.99 -3.67
C THR A 173 -6.27 -3.46 -5.07
N LEU A 174 -4.95 -3.45 -5.33
CA LEU A 174 -4.38 -3.87 -6.60
C LEU A 174 -4.66 -5.35 -6.87
N ALA A 175 -4.47 -6.21 -5.86
CA ALA A 175 -4.69 -7.65 -6.01
C ALA A 175 -6.16 -7.99 -6.29
N ILE A 176 -7.11 -7.37 -5.56
CA ILE A 176 -8.54 -7.58 -5.81
C ILE A 176 -8.95 -7.01 -7.17
N SER A 177 -8.51 -5.80 -7.51
CA SER A 177 -8.80 -5.21 -8.83
C SER A 177 -8.29 -6.10 -9.96
N SER A 178 -7.09 -6.66 -9.84
CA SER A 178 -6.54 -7.63 -10.79
C SER A 178 -7.41 -8.90 -10.93
N ALA A 179 -7.91 -9.44 -9.81
CA ALA A 179 -8.81 -10.60 -9.84
C ALA A 179 -10.11 -10.32 -10.59
N TYR A 180 -10.57 -9.08 -10.62
CA TYR A 180 -11.74 -8.63 -11.38
C TYR A 180 -11.38 -8.04 -12.76
N ASP A 181 -10.13 -8.23 -13.21
CA ASP A 181 -9.65 -7.78 -14.51
C ASP A 181 -9.78 -6.26 -14.70
N LEU A 182 -9.58 -5.48 -13.64
CA LEU A 182 -9.60 -4.03 -13.62
C LEU A 182 -8.19 -3.47 -13.65
N ALA A 183 -7.88 -2.64 -14.63
CA ALA A 183 -6.60 -1.93 -14.69
C ALA A 183 -6.49 -0.94 -13.51
N THR A 184 -5.29 -0.83 -12.96
CA THR A 184 -4.99 0.07 -11.84
C THR A 184 -3.61 0.70 -12.01
N LYS A 185 -3.45 1.89 -11.42
CA LYS A 185 -2.15 2.58 -11.33
C LYS A 185 -2.07 3.32 -10.00
N VAL A 186 -0.92 3.27 -9.34
CA VAL A 186 -0.68 4.06 -8.12
C VAL A 186 -0.12 5.42 -8.52
N ILE A 187 -0.80 6.48 -8.15
CA ILE A 187 -0.43 7.87 -8.45
C ILE A 187 -0.01 8.55 -7.15
N VAL A 188 1.22 9.04 -7.12
CA VAL A 188 1.79 9.83 -6.02
C VAL A 188 2.05 11.27 -6.44
N GLY A 189 2.21 11.54 -7.75
CA GLY A 189 2.36 12.86 -8.32
C GLY A 189 1.01 13.54 -8.55
N PHE A 190 0.61 14.42 -7.65
CA PHE A 190 -0.60 15.22 -7.78
C PHE A 190 -0.48 16.56 -7.04
N VAL A 191 -1.28 17.54 -7.42
CA VAL A 191 -1.37 18.84 -6.73
C VAL A 191 -2.14 18.65 -5.42
N ASP A 192 -1.42 18.61 -4.29
CA ASP A 192 -1.96 18.25 -2.97
C ASP A 192 -3.16 19.13 -2.58
N LYS A 193 -3.06 20.46 -2.77
CA LYS A 193 -4.14 21.40 -2.45
C LYS A 193 -5.44 21.11 -3.20
N GLN A 194 -5.36 20.71 -4.48
CA GLN A 194 -6.56 20.42 -5.29
C GLN A 194 -7.27 19.16 -4.79
N VAL A 195 -6.52 18.11 -4.50
CA VAL A 195 -7.07 16.85 -3.99
C VAL A 195 -7.67 17.04 -2.60
N ASN A 196 -6.93 17.69 -1.68
CA ASN A 196 -7.40 17.95 -0.32
C ASN A 196 -8.66 18.83 -0.31
N SER A 197 -8.73 19.85 -1.16
CA SER A 197 -9.91 20.72 -1.28
C SER A 197 -11.12 19.97 -1.85
N LEU A 198 -10.92 19.06 -2.81
CA LEU A 198 -12.00 18.23 -3.35
C LEU A 198 -12.67 17.40 -2.24
N LEU A 199 -11.89 16.88 -1.31
CA LEU A 199 -12.34 16.08 -0.18
C LEU A 199 -12.77 16.89 1.04
N ASP A 200 -12.65 18.24 0.99
CA ASP A 200 -12.95 19.16 2.11
C ASP A 200 -12.12 18.85 3.37
N LEU A 201 -10.83 18.52 3.21
CA LEU A 201 -9.95 18.13 4.32
C LEU A 201 -9.42 19.36 5.08
N ASN A 202 -9.37 19.24 6.41
CA ASN A 202 -8.53 20.10 7.24
C ASN A 202 -7.09 19.57 7.19
N THR A 203 -6.23 20.22 6.40
CA THR A 203 -4.86 19.77 6.13
C THR A 203 -3.92 19.78 7.33
N ASP A 204 -4.30 20.42 8.44
CA ASP A 204 -3.56 20.33 9.70
C ASP A 204 -3.75 18.96 10.38
N LYS A 205 -4.77 18.21 9.99
CA LYS A 205 -5.19 16.95 10.62
C LYS A 205 -5.22 15.76 9.68
N GLU A 206 -5.60 15.99 8.41
CA GLU A 206 -5.79 14.95 7.41
C GLU A 206 -5.32 15.40 6.03
N VAL A 207 -4.55 14.54 5.36
CA VAL A 207 -3.95 14.85 4.05
C VAL A 207 -4.04 13.66 3.09
N SER A 208 -4.06 13.96 1.79
CA SER A 208 -4.01 12.95 0.74
C SER A 208 -2.61 12.37 0.57
N LEU A 209 -2.51 11.04 0.42
CA LEU A 209 -1.25 10.29 0.27
C LEU A 209 -1.05 9.74 -1.13
N ALA A 210 -2.09 9.12 -1.71
CA ALA A 210 -2.04 8.47 -2.99
C ALA A 210 -3.43 8.40 -3.65
N LEU A 211 -3.45 8.28 -4.98
CA LEU A 211 -4.65 8.00 -5.76
C LEU A 211 -4.48 6.67 -6.50
N VAL A 212 -5.57 5.92 -6.64
CA VAL A 212 -5.59 4.70 -7.45
C VAL A 212 -6.80 4.76 -8.39
N PRO A 213 -6.60 5.16 -9.66
CA PRO A 213 -7.59 4.99 -10.71
C PRO A 213 -7.85 3.50 -10.93
N ILE A 214 -9.12 3.11 -11.08
CA ILE A 214 -9.57 1.74 -11.23
C ILE A 214 -10.45 1.60 -12.46
N GLY A 215 -10.11 0.65 -13.31
CA GLY A 215 -10.83 0.34 -14.54
C GLY A 215 -10.51 1.29 -15.68
N PHE A 216 -11.29 1.15 -16.74
CA PHE A 216 -11.15 1.92 -17.96
C PHE A 216 -12.50 2.22 -18.59
N THR A 217 -12.69 3.44 -19.09
CA THR A 217 -13.86 3.84 -19.85
C THR A 217 -13.46 4.71 -21.05
N SER A 218 -14.17 4.55 -22.16
CA SER A 218 -14.09 5.47 -23.28
C SER A 218 -14.80 6.81 -23.01
N ASN A 219 -15.67 6.86 -22.00
CA ASN A 219 -16.29 8.08 -21.52
C ASN A 219 -15.31 8.85 -20.64
N VAL A 220 -14.37 9.53 -21.28
CA VAL A 220 -13.36 10.33 -20.59
C VAL A 220 -14.00 11.48 -19.83
N SER A 221 -13.39 11.85 -18.71
CA SER A 221 -13.79 13.05 -17.97
C SER A 221 -13.72 14.28 -18.86
N GLY A 222 -14.82 15.05 -18.88
CA GLY A 222 -14.93 16.23 -19.73
C GLY A 222 -13.98 17.37 -19.35
N ASP A 223 -13.78 18.33 -20.29
CA ASP A 223 -12.91 19.49 -20.05
C ASP A 223 -13.53 20.52 -19.09
N ASN A 224 -14.81 20.38 -18.77
CA ASN A 224 -15.50 21.25 -17.81
C ASN A 224 -15.20 20.83 -16.38
N VAL A 225 -14.30 21.57 -15.71
CA VAL A 225 -13.92 21.30 -14.33
C VAL A 225 -14.94 21.93 -13.37
N PRO A 226 -15.70 21.14 -12.58
CA PRO A 226 -16.66 21.69 -11.64
C PRO A 226 -15.97 22.54 -10.56
N LYS A 227 -16.65 23.60 -10.12
CA LYS A 227 -16.18 24.41 -9.00
C LYS A 227 -16.19 23.57 -7.73
N VAL A 228 -15.08 23.57 -7.02
CA VAL A 228 -14.94 22.92 -5.73
C VAL A 228 -15.18 23.97 -4.63
N GLU A 229 -16.34 23.91 -3.99
CA GLU A 229 -16.69 24.78 -2.88
C GLU A 229 -16.44 24.08 -1.54
N ALA A 230 -16.12 24.84 -0.48
CA ALA A 230 -16.00 24.29 0.85
C ALA A 230 -17.37 23.74 1.32
N LEU A 231 -17.36 22.53 1.88
CA LEU A 231 -18.57 21.87 2.37
C LEU A 231 -18.80 22.13 3.87
N HIS A 232 -17.72 22.32 4.62
CA HIS A 232 -17.73 22.40 6.09
C HIS A 232 -18.45 21.20 6.71
N ALA A 233 -18.20 20.00 6.15
CA ALA A 233 -18.82 18.76 6.58
C ALA A 233 -18.42 18.44 8.03
N LYS A 234 -19.41 18.18 8.88
CA LYS A 234 -19.17 17.91 10.30
C LYS A 234 -18.86 16.45 10.54
N THR A 235 -17.77 16.19 11.25
CA THR A 235 -17.41 14.87 11.73
C THR A 235 -17.55 14.77 13.25
N GLU A 236 -17.62 13.54 13.77
CA GLU A 236 -17.46 13.32 15.21
C GLU A 236 -15.99 13.56 15.60
N PRO A 237 -15.74 14.08 16.82
CA PRO A 237 -14.37 14.19 17.32
C PRO A 237 -13.70 12.82 17.40
N LEU A 238 -12.47 12.71 16.91
CA LEU A 238 -11.69 11.46 16.93
C LEU A 238 -11.08 11.21 18.32
N SER A 239 -10.80 12.26 19.05
CA SER A 239 -10.17 12.26 20.37
C SER A 239 -10.65 13.45 21.19
N ASN A 240 -10.53 13.33 22.51
CA ASN A 240 -10.73 14.46 23.44
C ASN A 240 -9.53 15.43 23.46
N TYR A 241 -8.46 15.08 22.79
CA TYR A 241 -7.23 15.86 22.69
C TYR A 241 -6.90 16.10 21.23
N ASP A 242 -6.64 17.35 20.92
CA ASP A 242 -6.14 17.76 19.61
C ASP A 242 -4.62 17.91 19.73
N ILE A 243 -3.88 17.07 19.01
CA ILE A 243 -2.43 17.15 18.96
C ILE A 243 -2.07 17.75 17.61
N ASP A 244 -1.39 18.88 17.64
CA ASP A 244 -0.79 19.48 16.45
C ASP A 244 0.66 18.96 16.35
N ASP A 245 0.94 18.21 15.28
CA ASP A 245 2.29 17.75 14.98
C ASP A 245 2.89 18.61 13.87
N LEU A 246 3.53 19.71 14.28
CA LEU A 246 4.08 20.70 13.36
C LEU A 246 5.19 20.14 12.47
N GLU A 247 5.95 19.14 12.94
CA GLU A 247 7.02 18.53 12.15
C GLU A 247 6.43 17.66 11.02
N ILE A 248 5.34 16.94 11.28
CA ILE A 248 4.62 16.16 10.26
C ILE A 248 3.99 17.09 9.22
N GLN A 249 3.34 18.16 9.68
CA GLN A 249 2.72 19.17 8.81
C GLN A 249 3.79 19.82 7.90
N ALA A 250 4.93 20.22 8.46
CA ALA A 250 6.04 20.81 7.71
C ALA A 250 6.60 19.82 6.67
N MET A 251 6.89 18.57 7.06
CA MET A 251 7.39 17.54 6.15
C MET A 251 6.39 17.25 5.01
N HIS A 252 5.10 17.24 5.33
CA HIS A 252 4.06 17.05 4.32
C HIS A 252 4.01 18.23 3.34
N GLN A 253 4.06 19.46 3.85
CA GLN A 253 4.07 20.67 3.04
C GLN A 253 5.31 20.75 2.15
N ASP A 254 6.51 20.48 2.68
CA ASP A 254 7.78 20.52 1.95
C ASP A 254 7.87 19.46 0.85
N SER A 255 7.08 18.39 0.95
CA SER A 255 6.97 17.34 -0.06
C SER A 255 5.73 17.47 -0.95
N SER A 256 4.96 18.56 -0.83
CA SER A 256 3.76 18.82 -1.65
C SER A 256 4.12 19.38 -3.03
N LEU A 257 3.32 19.04 -4.04
CA LEU A 257 3.39 19.62 -5.38
C LEU A 257 2.26 20.64 -5.53
N ASN A 258 2.59 21.81 -6.12
CA ASN A 258 1.70 22.97 -6.09
C ASN A 258 1.05 23.29 -7.44
N SER A 259 1.52 22.67 -8.53
CA SER A 259 1.01 22.89 -9.88
C SER A 259 1.09 21.64 -10.74
N ALA A 260 0.23 21.56 -11.76
CA ALA A 260 0.26 20.49 -12.75
C ALA A 260 1.60 20.42 -13.51
N VAL A 261 2.29 21.55 -13.65
CA VAL A 261 3.63 21.61 -14.26
C VAL A 261 4.67 20.95 -13.37
N GLU A 262 4.63 21.22 -12.05
CA GLU A 262 5.50 20.53 -11.09
C GLU A 262 5.25 19.02 -11.07
N VAL A 263 3.97 18.61 -11.08
CA VAL A 263 3.60 17.19 -11.19
C VAL A 263 4.19 16.55 -12.43
N LYS A 264 4.04 17.18 -13.59
CA LYS A 264 4.57 16.65 -14.84
C LYS A 264 6.09 16.54 -14.82
N ASN A 265 6.78 17.58 -14.38
CA ASN A 265 8.23 17.57 -14.23
C ASN A 265 8.71 16.47 -13.27
N TRP A 266 7.99 16.28 -12.17
CA TRP A 266 8.29 15.23 -11.19
C TRP A 266 8.14 13.82 -11.80
N GLN A 267 7.06 13.57 -12.54
CA GLN A 267 6.82 12.29 -13.22
C GLN A 267 7.83 12.01 -14.33
N ASP A 268 8.34 13.05 -15.01
CA ASP A 268 9.32 12.92 -16.08
C ASP A 268 10.75 12.63 -15.55
N ASN A 269 11.00 12.79 -14.25
CA ASN A 269 12.26 12.41 -13.60
C ASN A 269 12.41 10.90 -13.40
N ALA A 270 11.40 10.10 -13.68
CA ALA A 270 11.49 8.63 -13.60
C ALA A 270 12.53 8.10 -14.61
N THR A 271 13.60 7.48 -14.11
CA THR A 271 14.70 6.91 -14.91
C THR A 271 14.91 5.44 -14.56
N GLU A 272 15.55 4.72 -15.46
CA GLU A 272 15.96 3.33 -15.23
C GLU A 272 17.02 3.26 -14.13
N ASN A 273 16.83 2.32 -13.21
CA ASN A 273 17.87 1.96 -12.24
C ASN A 273 18.65 0.77 -12.78
N THR A 274 19.97 0.90 -12.87
CA THR A 274 20.88 -0.21 -13.15
C THR A 274 21.44 -0.74 -11.84
N ILE A 275 21.17 -2.02 -11.55
CA ILE A 275 21.74 -2.71 -10.40
C ILE A 275 22.90 -3.58 -10.88
N HIS A 276 24.07 -3.42 -10.26
CA HIS A 276 25.22 -4.29 -10.52
C HIS A 276 25.19 -5.46 -9.55
N VAL A 277 25.24 -6.68 -10.06
CA VAL A 277 25.32 -7.91 -9.26
C VAL A 277 26.75 -8.46 -9.37
N ASN A 278 27.33 -8.87 -8.25
CA ASN A 278 28.59 -9.61 -8.26
C ASN A 278 28.30 -11.08 -8.66
N PRO A 279 28.76 -11.57 -9.84
CA PRO A 279 28.38 -12.88 -10.34
C PRO A 279 28.98 -14.07 -9.56
N GLU A 280 30.00 -13.86 -8.71
CA GLU A 280 30.76 -14.94 -8.09
C GLU A 280 30.04 -15.67 -6.94
N ASN A 281 29.08 -15.02 -6.25
CA ASN A 281 28.40 -15.56 -5.07
C ASN A 281 26.86 -15.52 -5.22
N THR A 282 26.34 -15.98 -6.34
CA THR A 282 24.93 -15.86 -6.65
C THR A 282 24.19 -17.18 -6.66
N ILE A 283 22.93 -17.16 -6.22
CA ILE A 283 22.00 -18.28 -6.22
C ILE A 283 20.77 -17.88 -7.01
N THR A 284 20.51 -18.54 -8.13
CA THR A 284 19.29 -18.30 -8.92
C THR A 284 18.08 -18.90 -8.20
N LEU A 285 17.10 -18.09 -7.89
CA LEU A 285 15.85 -18.54 -7.32
C LEU A 285 14.94 -19.16 -8.38
N GLN A 286 14.22 -20.21 -8.00
CA GLN A 286 13.31 -20.93 -8.89
C GLN A 286 11.89 -20.90 -8.31
N PRO A 287 11.06 -19.92 -8.71
CA PRO A 287 9.66 -19.86 -8.27
C PRO A 287 8.88 -21.06 -8.82
N SER A 288 7.85 -21.46 -8.11
CA SER A 288 6.94 -22.52 -8.56
C SER A 288 6.27 -22.16 -9.89
N PRO A 289 6.23 -23.09 -10.86
CA PRO A 289 5.40 -22.94 -12.05
C PRO A 289 3.92 -22.74 -11.66
N GLU A 290 3.16 -22.05 -12.50
CA GLU A 290 1.75 -21.73 -12.24
C GLU A 290 0.87 -22.95 -11.90
N ASN A 291 1.16 -24.10 -12.50
CA ASN A 291 0.40 -25.34 -12.30
C ASN A 291 0.72 -26.07 -10.98
N THR A 292 1.78 -25.68 -10.29
CA THR A 292 2.20 -26.29 -9.00
C THR A 292 2.17 -25.33 -7.83
N MET A 293 1.95 -24.03 -8.07
CA MET A 293 1.84 -23.04 -7.01
C MET A 293 0.50 -23.17 -6.25
N PRO A 294 0.42 -22.68 -5.01
CA PRO A 294 -0.84 -22.59 -4.28
C PRO A 294 -1.94 -21.90 -5.09
N GLN A 295 -3.14 -22.48 -5.08
CA GLN A 295 -4.31 -21.98 -5.84
C GLN A 295 -5.33 -21.26 -4.96
N ASP A 296 -5.03 -21.03 -3.67
CA ASP A 296 -5.93 -20.29 -2.79
C ASP A 296 -6.33 -18.95 -3.41
N SER A 297 -7.62 -18.65 -3.38
CA SER A 297 -8.12 -17.39 -3.94
C SER A 297 -7.62 -16.19 -3.13
N ILE A 298 -7.37 -15.08 -3.82
CA ILE A 298 -6.94 -13.84 -3.17
C ILE A 298 -7.93 -13.38 -2.09
N GLU A 299 -9.22 -13.56 -2.32
CA GLU A 299 -10.27 -13.21 -1.35
C GLU A 299 -10.11 -14.04 -0.07
N SER A 300 -9.93 -15.36 -0.19
CA SER A 300 -9.69 -16.26 0.96
C SER A 300 -8.39 -15.94 1.70
N VAL A 301 -7.32 -15.63 0.97
CA VAL A 301 -6.03 -15.26 1.55
C VAL A 301 -6.14 -13.97 2.36
N ILE A 302 -6.80 -12.94 1.83
CA ILE A 302 -7.02 -11.68 2.56
C ILE A 302 -7.85 -11.92 3.82
N MET A 303 -8.93 -12.70 3.75
CA MET A 303 -9.79 -12.97 4.89
C MET A 303 -9.10 -13.71 6.04
N ARG A 304 -8.14 -14.59 5.76
CA ARG A 304 -7.38 -15.31 6.79
C ARG A 304 -6.09 -14.61 7.22
N ARG A 305 -5.63 -13.57 6.47
CA ARG A 305 -4.41 -12.85 6.79
C ARG A 305 -4.47 -12.25 8.20
N GLY A 306 -3.38 -12.40 8.92
CA GLY A 306 -3.13 -11.74 10.20
C GLY A 306 -1.73 -11.16 10.23
N SER A 307 -1.31 -10.61 11.37
CA SER A 307 0.09 -10.34 11.68
C SER A 307 0.53 -11.38 12.71
N THR A 308 1.37 -12.31 12.27
CA THR A 308 1.88 -13.42 13.08
C THR A 308 2.70 -12.87 14.24
N ARG A 309 2.48 -13.36 15.44
CA ARG A 309 3.16 -12.90 16.66
C ARG A 309 4.13 -13.92 17.26
N GLN A 310 4.06 -15.15 16.79
CA GLN A 310 4.94 -16.24 17.20
C GLN A 310 5.24 -17.10 15.97
N PHE A 311 6.50 -17.46 15.79
CA PHE A 311 6.96 -18.36 14.73
C PHE A 311 7.47 -19.66 15.33
N SER A 312 7.36 -20.77 14.59
CA SER A 312 7.69 -22.12 15.09
C SER A 312 9.18 -22.43 15.05
N LEU A 313 10.02 -21.57 14.50
CA LEU A 313 11.45 -21.80 14.20
C LEU A 313 11.70 -22.88 13.14
N GLU A 314 10.66 -23.46 12.56
CA GLU A 314 10.78 -24.42 11.46
C GLU A 314 11.31 -23.76 10.20
N SER A 315 11.97 -24.57 9.35
CA SER A 315 12.39 -24.09 8.04
C SER A 315 11.23 -23.98 7.05
N ILE A 316 11.38 -23.11 6.09
CA ILE A 316 10.53 -23.07 4.90
C ILE A 316 11.32 -23.62 3.71
N SER A 317 10.64 -24.18 2.72
CA SER A 317 11.34 -24.69 1.55
C SER A 317 11.90 -23.54 0.69
N LEU A 318 13.03 -23.79 0.00
CA LEU A 318 13.58 -22.83 -0.97
C LEU A 318 12.57 -22.49 -2.07
N GLN A 319 11.71 -23.42 -2.43
CA GLN A 319 10.66 -23.21 -3.43
C GLN A 319 9.60 -22.22 -2.92
N GLN A 320 9.12 -22.35 -1.68
CA GLN A 320 8.17 -21.39 -1.07
C GLN A 320 8.79 -20.00 -1.02
N PHE A 321 10.01 -19.91 -0.49
CA PHE A 321 10.76 -18.66 -0.39
C PHE A 321 10.94 -18.00 -1.76
N SER A 322 11.44 -18.75 -2.77
CA SER A 322 11.63 -18.26 -4.13
C SER A 322 10.32 -17.76 -4.74
N THR A 323 9.22 -18.49 -4.54
CA THR A 323 7.91 -18.14 -5.08
C THR A 323 7.36 -16.87 -4.47
N ILE A 324 7.41 -16.77 -3.13
CA ILE A 324 6.91 -15.58 -2.42
C ILE A 324 7.64 -14.32 -2.87
N ILE A 325 8.97 -14.34 -2.87
CA ILE A 325 9.75 -13.16 -3.26
C ILE A 325 9.50 -12.80 -4.73
N TYR A 326 9.57 -13.79 -5.62
CA TYR A 326 9.37 -13.59 -7.05
C TYR A 326 8.04 -12.90 -7.34
N TYR A 327 6.91 -13.42 -6.87
CA TYR A 327 5.59 -12.88 -7.17
C TYR A 327 5.33 -11.54 -6.48
N ALA A 328 5.86 -11.33 -5.27
CA ALA A 328 5.71 -10.06 -4.56
C ALA A 328 6.48 -8.89 -5.20
N THR A 329 7.61 -9.18 -5.86
CA THR A 329 8.49 -8.15 -6.46
C THR A 329 8.27 -7.93 -7.96
N ARG A 330 7.18 -8.45 -8.56
CA ARG A 330 6.89 -8.24 -9.99
C ARG A 330 6.45 -6.81 -10.34
N GLY A 331 6.79 -5.85 -9.52
CA GLY A 331 6.54 -4.45 -9.75
C GLY A 331 5.10 -4.02 -9.48
N ILE A 332 4.89 -2.72 -9.59
CA ILE A 332 3.60 -2.05 -9.51
C ILE A 332 3.52 -1.00 -10.61
N GLN A 333 2.32 -0.79 -11.18
CA GLN A 333 2.08 0.33 -12.06
C GLN A 333 2.03 1.61 -11.25
N THR A 334 2.94 2.55 -11.52
CA THR A 334 2.99 3.84 -10.83
C THR A 334 3.22 4.98 -11.81
N ASP A 335 3.12 6.20 -11.34
CA ASP A 335 3.50 7.39 -12.10
C ASP A 335 4.98 7.81 -11.91
N PHE A 336 5.73 7.10 -11.06
CA PHE A 336 7.13 7.40 -10.74
C PHE A 336 8.12 6.28 -11.10
N LEU A 337 7.67 5.07 -11.42
CA LEU A 337 8.52 3.97 -11.88
C LEU A 337 8.35 3.77 -13.39
N LYS A 338 9.42 3.86 -14.14
CA LYS A 338 9.45 3.62 -15.59
C LYS A 338 10.78 2.95 -15.97
N PRO A 339 10.76 1.89 -16.82
CA PRO A 339 9.58 1.13 -17.22
C PRO A 339 8.94 0.33 -16.07
N TYR A 340 7.82 -0.34 -16.36
CA TYR A 340 7.21 -1.28 -15.42
C TYR A 340 8.21 -2.37 -15.01
N GLY A 341 8.27 -2.66 -13.72
CA GLY A 341 9.25 -3.60 -13.15
C GLY A 341 10.43 -2.91 -12.45
N ASN A 342 10.69 -1.63 -12.73
CA ASN A 342 11.66 -0.85 -11.96
C ASN A 342 11.20 -0.68 -10.51
N SER A 343 12.15 -0.42 -9.62
CA SER A 343 11.94 -0.23 -8.19
C SER A 343 12.89 0.84 -7.65
N LEU A 344 12.40 1.63 -6.68
CA LEU A 344 13.25 2.48 -5.84
C LEU A 344 13.79 1.70 -4.62
N ILE A 345 13.32 0.46 -4.45
CA ILE A 345 13.53 -0.33 -3.23
C ILE A 345 14.44 -1.52 -3.52
N ASP A 346 15.45 -1.63 -2.70
CA ASP A 346 16.35 -2.77 -2.62
C ASP A 346 15.88 -3.74 -1.53
N LEU A 347 15.97 -5.03 -1.78
CA LEU A 347 15.56 -6.07 -0.85
C LEU A 347 16.77 -6.78 -0.26
N TYR A 348 17.07 -6.47 1.01
CA TYR A 348 18.09 -7.15 1.80
C TYR A 348 17.46 -8.19 2.72
N ILE A 349 18.14 -9.30 2.95
CA ILE A 349 17.56 -10.50 3.53
C ILE A 349 18.52 -11.11 4.56
N ILE A 350 18.00 -11.43 5.73
CA ILE A 350 18.65 -12.38 6.65
C ILE A 350 17.91 -13.71 6.53
N VAL A 351 18.61 -14.74 6.06
CA VAL A 351 18.13 -16.11 5.99
C VAL A 351 18.53 -16.84 7.26
N ASN A 352 17.55 -17.23 8.05
CA ASN A 352 17.73 -17.96 9.30
C ASN A 352 17.51 -19.48 9.11
N SER A 353 16.49 -19.87 8.31
CA SER A 353 16.09 -21.27 8.18
C SER A 353 15.28 -21.47 6.90
N VAL A 354 15.96 -21.69 5.78
CA VAL A 354 15.38 -22.05 4.48
C VAL A 354 16.08 -23.33 4.01
N ASP A 355 15.31 -24.35 3.64
CA ASP A 355 15.87 -25.64 3.19
C ASP A 355 16.75 -25.45 1.96
N ASN A 356 17.94 -26.06 1.96
CA ASN A 356 18.92 -26.00 0.88
C ASN A 356 19.42 -24.57 0.56
N LEU A 357 19.34 -23.65 1.51
CA LEU A 357 19.92 -22.32 1.43
C LEU A 357 20.72 -22.05 2.71
N GLU A 358 22.00 -21.74 2.56
CA GLU A 358 22.88 -21.45 3.70
C GLU A 358 22.37 -20.25 4.50
N SER A 359 22.48 -20.33 5.85
CA SER A 359 22.16 -19.19 6.71
C SER A 359 23.13 -18.04 6.44
N GLY A 360 22.61 -16.84 6.26
CA GLY A 360 23.45 -15.70 5.92
C GLY A 360 22.65 -14.42 5.69
N SER A 361 23.37 -13.38 5.27
CA SER A 361 22.75 -12.16 4.76
C SER A 361 22.92 -12.09 3.24
N TYR A 362 21.87 -11.66 2.58
CA TYR A 362 21.75 -11.66 1.13
C TYR A 362 21.20 -10.34 0.61
N PHE A 363 21.52 -10.03 -0.64
CA PHE A 363 20.86 -9.05 -1.46
C PHE A 363 20.06 -9.79 -2.55
N TYR A 364 18.83 -9.34 -2.82
CA TYR A 364 17.99 -9.91 -3.88
C TYR A 364 17.93 -9.00 -5.09
N ASN A 365 18.47 -9.43 -6.20
CA ASN A 365 18.30 -8.78 -7.47
C ASN A 365 16.99 -9.26 -8.13
N GLN A 366 16.01 -8.37 -8.17
CA GLN A 366 14.67 -8.69 -8.69
C GLN A 366 14.60 -8.78 -10.22
N GLU A 367 15.51 -8.15 -10.96
CA GLU A 367 15.55 -8.24 -12.43
C GLU A 367 16.00 -9.62 -12.88
N THR A 368 17.08 -10.12 -12.30
CA THR A 368 17.68 -11.42 -12.65
C THR A 368 17.13 -12.57 -11.81
N ASN A 369 16.34 -12.29 -10.79
CA ASN A 369 15.81 -13.26 -9.82
C ASN A 369 16.91 -14.07 -9.12
N VAL A 370 17.94 -13.35 -8.63
CA VAL A 370 19.15 -13.92 -8.05
C VAL A 370 19.36 -13.39 -6.63
N LEU A 371 19.79 -14.27 -5.73
CA LEU A 371 20.33 -13.88 -4.43
C LEU A 371 21.84 -13.75 -4.52
N GLU A 372 22.39 -12.64 -4.06
CA GLU A 372 23.81 -12.45 -3.83
C GLU A 372 24.10 -12.66 -2.34
N LEU A 373 25.00 -13.59 -2.02
CA LEU A 373 25.46 -13.82 -0.64
C LEU A 373 26.42 -12.69 -0.22
N LEU A 374 26.03 -11.92 0.80
CA LEU A 374 26.85 -10.83 1.33
C LEU A 374 27.74 -11.30 2.49
N LYS A 375 27.15 -12.06 3.44
CA LYS A 375 27.89 -12.62 4.59
C LYS A 375 27.28 -13.98 4.95
N GLU A 376 28.13 -14.99 5.07
CA GLU A 376 27.75 -16.30 5.62
C GLU A 376 27.71 -16.22 7.16
N GLY A 377 26.74 -16.87 7.79
CA GLY A 377 26.65 -16.94 9.23
C GLY A 377 25.22 -17.07 9.78
N LYS A 378 25.14 -17.29 11.09
CA LYS A 378 23.86 -17.43 11.83
C LYS A 378 23.51 -16.07 12.45
N PHE A 379 22.54 -15.35 11.87
CA PHE A 379 22.21 -14.00 12.24
C PHE A 379 20.85 -13.82 12.94
N ARG A 380 20.27 -14.90 13.51
CA ARG A 380 18.97 -14.81 14.24
C ARG A 380 18.99 -13.73 15.32
N HIS A 381 20.02 -13.74 16.19
CA HIS A 381 20.13 -12.74 17.24
C HIS A 381 20.28 -11.31 16.67
N VAL A 382 21.07 -11.18 15.61
CA VAL A 382 21.24 -9.89 14.92
C VAL A 382 19.90 -9.42 14.33
N ALA A 383 19.13 -10.31 13.67
CA ALA A 383 17.82 -9.96 13.16
C ALA A 383 16.87 -9.45 14.26
N GLY A 384 16.89 -10.06 15.44
CA GLY A 384 16.13 -9.59 16.61
C GLY A 384 16.56 -8.19 17.05
N ASN A 385 17.86 -7.96 17.18
CA ASN A 385 18.40 -6.64 17.58
C ASN A 385 18.04 -5.57 16.55
N LEU A 386 18.24 -5.84 15.26
CA LEU A 386 17.89 -4.90 14.18
C LEU A 386 16.40 -4.56 14.19
N GLY A 387 15.52 -5.52 14.51
CA GLY A 387 14.08 -5.36 14.63
C GLY A 387 13.61 -4.79 15.96
N LEU A 388 14.33 -3.83 16.54
CA LEU A 388 14.03 -3.16 17.81
C LEU A 388 14.09 -4.09 19.02
N ASP A 389 15.09 -4.96 19.08
CA ASP A 389 15.31 -5.92 20.16
C ASP A 389 14.09 -6.82 20.44
N GLN A 390 13.44 -7.30 19.37
CA GLN A 390 12.29 -8.18 19.44
C GLN A 390 12.64 -9.60 19.00
N ASP A 391 11.99 -10.60 19.62
CA ASP A 391 12.17 -12.02 19.27
C ASP A 391 11.61 -12.35 17.88
N ILE A 392 10.56 -11.65 17.45
CA ILE A 392 9.84 -11.95 16.20
C ILE A 392 10.77 -12.07 14.98
N PRO A 393 11.68 -11.12 14.68
CA PRO A 393 12.61 -11.27 13.55
C PRO A 393 13.64 -12.39 13.75
N ALA A 394 14.00 -12.68 14.99
CA ALA A 394 14.90 -13.78 15.33
C ALA A 394 14.22 -15.15 15.08
N ASP A 395 12.94 -15.27 15.41
CA ASP A 395 12.19 -16.52 15.31
C ASP A 395 11.76 -16.84 13.89
N GLY A 396 11.58 -15.82 13.04
CA GLY A 396 11.22 -16.00 11.65
C GLY A 396 12.26 -16.79 10.84
N SER A 397 11.81 -17.55 9.86
CA SER A 397 12.72 -18.27 8.93
C SER A 397 13.53 -17.32 8.08
N VAL A 398 12.95 -16.15 7.78
CA VAL A 398 13.56 -15.08 6.97
C VAL A 398 13.15 -13.72 7.52
N SER A 399 14.10 -12.77 7.57
CA SER A 399 13.83 -11.35 7.82
C SER A 399 14.17 -10.53 6.58
N LEU A 400 13.19 -9.77 6.07
CA LEU A 400 13.29 -8.99 4.86
C LEU A 400 13.35 -7.49 5.22
N PHE A 401 14.33 -6.78 4.66
CA PHE A 401 14.53 -5.34 4.85
C PHE A 401 14.34 -4.65 3.50
N LEU A 402 13.30 -3.83 3.39
CA LEU A 402 13.00 -3.02 2.22
C LEU A 402 13.70 -1.67 2.40
N MET A 403 14.77 -1.46 1.67
CA MET A 403 15.64 -0.28 1.80
C MET A 403 15.64 0.53 0.51
N CYS A 404 16.03 1.77 0.59
CA CYS A 404 16.28 2.61 -0.59
C CYS A 404 17.51 3.50 -0.38
N ASP A 405 18.22 3.80 -1.45
CA ASP A 405 19.19 4.89 -1.46
C ASP A 405 18.42 6.22 -1.43
N LEU A 406 18.20 6.72 -0.22
CA LEU A 406 17.40 7.93 0.00
C LEU A 406 18.06 9.16 -0.66
N ASN A 407 19.39 9.24 -0.68
CA ASN A 407 20.08 10.35 -1.33
C ASN A 407 19.84 10.38 -2.84
N LYS A 408 19.86 9.21 -3.49
CA LYS A 408 19.54 9.06 -4.90
C LYS A 408 18.08 9.42 -5.19
N VAL A 409 17.15 8.90 -4.37
CA VAL A 409 15.71 9.17 -4.50
C VAL A 409 15.41 10.65 -4.34
N LEU A 410 15.95 11.32 -3.31
CA LEU A 410 15.74 12.74 -3.08
C LEU A 410 16.38 13.62 -4.17
N LYS A 411 17.56 13.23 -4.69
CA LYS A 411 18.20 13.94 -5.81
C LYS A 411 17.35 13.86 -7.08
N GLN A 412 16.69 12.72 -7.31
CA GLN A 412 15.89 12.47 -8.52
C GLN A 412 14.49 13.08 -8.42
N PHE A 413 13.81 12.90 -7.29
CA PHE A 413 12.40 13.21 -7.11
C PHE A 413 12.11 14.32 -6.09
N GLY A 414 13.15 14.97 -5.53
CA GLY A 414 12.98 15.93 -4.43
C GLY A 414 12.32 15.26 -3.21
N ASN A 415 11.77 16.08 -2.33
CA ASN A 415 11.14 15.60 -1.08
C ASN A 415 9.95 14.66 -1.34
N ARG A 416 9.26 14.79 -2.48
CA ARG A 416 8.16 13.88 -2.88
C ARG A 416 8.65 12.45 -3.09
N GLY A 417 9.91 12.26 -3.43
CA GLY A 417 10.54 10.94 -3.58
C GLY A 417 10.50 10.12 -2.29
N TYR A 418 10.57 10.77 -1.12
CA TYR A 418 10.40 10.09 0.16
C TYR A 418 9.03 9.41 0.25
N ARG A 419 7.93 10.10 -0.12
CA ARG A 419 6.59 9.53 -0.12
C ARG A 419 6.50 8.32 -1.07
N ALA A 420 7.07 8.47 -2.28
CA ALA A 420 7.05 7.42 -3.30
C ALA A 420 7.79 6.15 -2.83
N SER A 421 9.01 6.29 -2.28
CA SER A 421 9.80 5.14 -1.82
C SER A 421 9.16 4.42 -0.62
N GLN A 422 8.63 5.16 0.36
CA GLN A 422 7.95 4.57 1.51
C GLN A 422 6.68 3.81 1.10
N LEU A 423 5.91 4.38 0.17
CA LEU A 423 4.70 3.75 -0.33
C LEU A 423 5.00 2.48 -1.14
N GLU A 424 5.99 2.53 -2.05
CA GLU A 424 6.43 1.36 -2.82
C GLU A 424 6.89 0.22 -1.93
N ALA A 425 7.76 0.51 -0.95
CA ALA A 425 8.23 -0.48 0.03
C ALA A 425 7.05 -1.17 0.72
N SER A 426 6.04 -0.42 1.09
CA SER A 426 4.88 -0.97 1.78
C SER A 426 3.93 -1.73 0.87
N VAL A 427 3.72 -1.32 -0.38
CA VAL A 427 2.96 -2.13 -1.35
C VAL A 427 3.65 -3.48 -1.55
N THR A 428 4.97 -3.49 -1.69
CA THR A 428 5.75 -4.73 -1.77
C THR A 428 5.63 -5.55 -0.49
N GLY A 429 5.69 -4.92 0.69
CA GLY A 429 5.46 -5.56 1.99
C GLY A 429 4.08 -6.20 2.09
N GLY A 430 3.04 -5.51 1.61
CA GLY A 430 1.67 -6.04 1.53
C GLY A 430 1.56 -7.27 0.63
N LYS A 431 2.22 -7.25 -0.55
CA LYS A 431 2.31 -8.40 -1.45
C LYS A 431 3.05 -9.59 -0.80
N LEU A 432 4.14 -9.33 -0.03
CA LEU A 432 4.86 -10.35 0.73
C LEU A 432 3.96 -11.01 1.79
N TYR A 433 3.12 -10.24 2.48
CA TYR A 433 2.10 -10.78 3.38
C TYR A 433 1.17 -11.75 2.65
N LEU A 434 0.58 -11.30 1.55
CA LEU A 434 -0.37 -12.10 0.78
C LEU A 434 0.28 -13.37 0.20
N GLY A 435 1.50 -13.24 -0.31
CA GLY A 435 2.28 -14.38 -0.82
C GLY A 435 2.60 -15.41 0.27
N SER A 436 2.98 -14.95 1.47
CA SER A 436 3.24 -15.85 2.62
C SER A 436 1.97 -16.59 3.04
N TYR A 437 0.85 -15.87 3.20
CA TYR A 437 -0.43 -16.50 3.57
C TYR A 437 -1.00 -17.39 2.47
N ALA A 438 -0.70 -17.16 1.19
CA ALA A 438 -1.04 -18.07 0.10
C ALA A 438 -0.32 -19.43 0.23
N HIS A 439 0.87 -19.43 0.80
CA HIS A 439 1.65 -20.64 1.10
C HIS A 439 1.33 -21.27 2.47
N GLY A 440 0.32 -20.78 3.21
CA GLY A 440 0.01 -21.23 4.57
C GLY A 440 1.04 -20.79 5.62
N LEU A 441 1.93 -19.85 5.27
CA LEU A 441 2.95 -19.33 6.17
C LEU A 441 2.46 -18.05 6.86
N GLY A 442 3.06 -17.74 8.02
CA GLY A 442 2.84 -16.48 8.74
C GLY A 442 3.75 -15.38 8.24
N ALA A 443 3.29 -14.12 8.37
CA ALA A 443 4.10 -12.94 8.15
C ALA A 443 3.73 -11.83 9.13
N THR A 444 4.66 -10.90 9.37
CA THR A 444 4.42 -9.68 10.15
C THR A 444 5.35 -8.56 9.69
N GLY A 445 4.85 -7.34 9.64
CA GLY A 445 5.65 -6.14 9.41
C GLY A 445 6.09 -5.53 10.75
N LEU A 446 7.32 -5.05 10.77
CA LEU A 446 7.94 -4.38 11.91
C LEU A 446 8.72 -3.16 11.43
N THR A 447 8.97 -2.23 12.34
CA THR A 447 10.00 -1.20 12.14
C THR A 447 11.34 -1.73 12.64
N PHE A 448 12.43 -1.05 12.28
CA PHE A 448 13.79 -1.45 12.60
C PHE A 448 14.69 -0.24 12.88
N TYR A 449 15.92 -0.49 13.35
CA TYR A 449 16.95 0.54 13.51
C TYR A 449 17.60 0.82 12.16
N ASP A 450 17.21 1.91 11.48
CA ASP A 450 17.60 2.22 10.10
C ASP A 450 19.14 2.22 9.90
N ASP A 451 19.88 2.94 10.75
CA ASP A 451 21.35 3.04 10.65
C ASP A 451 22.02 1.69 10.92
N ALA A 452 21.54 0.95 11.93
CA ALA A 452 22.10 -0.36 12.27
C ALA A 452 21.88 -1.38 11.14
N VAL A 453 20.74 -1.33 10.45
CA VAL A 453 20.46 -2.19 9.28
C VAL A 453 21.42 -1.82 8.14
N THR A 454 21.58 -0.52 7.85
CA THR A 454 22.52 -0.04 6.83
C THR A 454 23.95 -0.49 7.14
N ASP A 455 24.41 -0.34 8.39
CA ASP A 455 25.74 -0.77 8.81
C ASP A 455 25.93 -2.28 8.72
N PHE A 456 24.90 -3.07 9.07
CA PHE A 456 24.98 -4.54 9.00
C PHE A 456 25.16 -5.02 7.56
N PHE A 457 24.44 -4.46 6.59
CA PHE A 457 24.54 -4.86 5.19
C PHE A 457 25.65 -4.15 4.42
N SER A 458 26.39 -3.21 5.04
CA SER A 458 27.53 -2.54 4.43
C SER A 458 28.72 -3.50 4.22
N PRO A 459 29.55 -3.26 3.18
CA PRO A 459 29.57 -2.07 2.30
C PRO A 459 28.53 -2.07 1.18
N HIS A 460 27.76 -3.12 0.98
CA HIS A 460 26.81 -3.24 -0.12
C HIS A 460 25.63 -2.23 -0.02
N ALA A 461 25.21 -1.88 1.21
CA ALA A 461 24.10 -0.96 1.47
C ALA A 461 24.52 0.52 1.61
N LYS A 462 25.80 0.89 1.29
CA LYS A 462 26.31 2.26 1.36
C LYS A 462 26.58 2.85 0.00
#